data_a8323b8f6f0f846ecd93f5fbfe28fe5a
#
_entry.id   a8323b8f6f0f846ecd93f5fbfe28fe5a
#
_cell.length_a   1.000
_cell.length_b   1.000
_cell.length_c   1.000
_cell.angle_alpha   90.00
_cell.angle_beta   90.00
_cell.angle_gamma   90.00
#
_symmetry.space_group_name_H-M   'P 1'
#
loop_
_entity.id
_entity.type
_entity.pdbx_description
1 polymer ?
#
loop_
_entity_poly.entity_id
_entity_poly.type
_entity_poly.pdbx_seq_one_letter_code
_entity_poly.pdbx_strand_id
1 'polypeptide(L)'
;MNDIRLYENIAELAERFPLKLRRYRTRQLYLHWHEHIELLHLLAGEGTFVVNGETVTARAGETVAVNSNSLHTFQADAELDYLCLIVSPAMLAPAGGGSVLLRSVIPADRAVHARFEAMYNAYQSKDAGAPLALLGEAYLLLSHLVTHYAATLTPKAYDVRVAQMKKTTALLDYIHANYASPISAAALAKASYISESHLCRSFKSAVGMPLTQYVNRLRMEKAAVLLRNTDEDISAVARSVGIEDLGYFDRLF
;
A
#
# COMPACT_ATOMS: atom_id res chain seq x y z
N MET A 1 -13.56 -2.35 12.60
CA MET A 1 -13.22 -3.76 12.32
C MET A 1 -12.43 -3.75 11.01
N ASN A 2 -11.10 -3.63 11.09
CA ASN A 2 -10.29 -3.61 9.86
C ASN A 2 -10.05 -5.05 9.43
N ASP A 3 -10.85 -5.50 8.47
CA ASP A 3 -10.57 -6.71 7.71
C ASP A 3 -9.24 -6.44 6.97
N ILE A 4 -8.19 -7.15 7.36
CA ILE A 4 -6.84 -6.98 6.79
C ILE A 4 -6.90 -7.61 5.40
N ARG A 5 -7.33 -6.81 4.44
CA ARG A 5 -7.32 -7.18 3.02
C ARG A 5 -6.04 -6.64 2.43
N LEU A 6 -5.26 -7.52 1.85
CA LEU A 6 -4.07 -7.11 1.11
C LEU A 6 -4.43 -6.22 -0.09
N TYR A 7 -5.57 -6.44 -0.70
CA TYR A 7 -6.18 -5.55 -1.69
C TYR A 7 -7.23 -4.67 -1.01
N GLU A 8 -6.96 -3.37 -0.99
CA GLU A 8 -7.93 -2.38 -0.53
C GLU A 8 -8.81 -1.96 -1.72
N ASN A 9 -10.06 -2.41 -1.70
CA ASN A 9 -11.06 -1.91 -2.63
C ASN A 9 -11.53 -0.53 -2.16
N ILE A 10 -11.07 0.51 -2.83
CA ILE A 10 -11.49 1.89 -2.54
C ILE A 10 -12.73 2.19 -3.39
N ALA A 11 -13.83 1.48 -3.09
CA ALA A 11 -15.08 1.56 -3.83
C ALA A 11 -15.66 3.00 -3.92
N GLU A 12 -15.29 3.88 -2.99
CA GLU A 12 -15.73 5.28 -2.97
C GLU A 12 -15.17 6.11 -4.14
N LEU A 13 -14.12 5.62 -4.82
CA LEU A 13 -13.47 6.31 -5.95
C LEU A 13 -14.04 5.91 -7.33
N ALA A 14 -14.99 4.96 -7.37
CA ALA A 14 -15.29 4.29 -8.64
C ALA A 14 -16.21 5.08 -9.57
N GLU A 15 -17.11 5.98 -9.14
CA GLU A 15 -18.12 6.51 -10.05
C GLU A 15 -18.49 8.00 -9.94
N ARG A 16 -18.24 8.66 -8.80
CA ARG A 16 -18.71 10.05 -8.61
C ARG A 16 -17.63 11.08 -8.37
N PHE A 17 -16.49 10.67 -7.77
CA PHE A 17 -15.41 11.59 -7.41
C PHE A 17 -14.05 10.88 -7.49
N PRO A 18 -13.09 11.36 -8.32
CA PRO A 18 -11.87 10.61 -8.66
C PRO A 18 -10.78 10.70 -7.60
N LEU A 19 -11.07 11.21 -6.42
CA LEU A 19 -10.12 11.32 -5.31
C LEU A 19 -10.77 11.17 -3.94
N LYS A 20 -9.95 10.80 -2.94
CA LYS A 20 -10.31 10.71 -1.54
C LYS A 20 -9.20 11.39 -0.72
N LEU A 21 -9.58 12.33 0.14
CA LEU A 21 -8.66 13.01 1.05
C LEU A 21 -9.08 12.75 2.49
N ARG A 22 -8.14 12.30 3.31
CA ARG A 22 -8.36 12.10 4.76
C ARG A 22 -7.11 12.47 5.54
N ARG A 23 -7.30 12.88 6.80
CA ARG A 23 -6.22 13.05 7.77
C ARG A 23 -6.21 11.87 8.72
N TYR A 24 -5.02 11.34 8.94
CA TYR A 24 -4.80 10.21 9.84
C TYR A 24 -3.74 10.55 10.88
N ARG A 25 -3.90 9.91 12.04
CA ARG A 25 -2.88 9.85 13.09
C ARG A 25 -2.70 8.39 13.49
N THR A 26 -1.56 7.82 13.20
CA THR A 26 -1.28 6.40 13.49
C THR A 26 0.21 6.13 13.45
N ARG A 27 0.64 5.03 14.09
CA ARG A 27 2.04 4.58 14.09
C ARG A 27 2.33 3.57 12.99
N GLN A 28 1.32 3.02 12.35
CA GLN A 28 1.51 1.97 11.34
C GLN A 28 0.39 1.95 10.32
N LEU A 29 0.75 1.47 9.15
CA LEU A 29 -0.16 1.09 8.09
C LEU A 29 0.14 -0.36 7.73
N TYR A 30 -0.87 -1.22 7.70
CA TYR A 30 -0.68 -2.61 7.31
C TYR A 30 -0.31 -2.72 5.84
N LEU A 31 0.46 -3.76 5.50
CA LEU A 31 0.84 -4.02 4.12
C LEU A 31 -0.41 -4.26 3.26
N HIS A 32 -0.59 -3.43 2.22
CA HIS A 32 -1.69 -3.54 1.28
C HIS A 32 -1.30 -2.95 -0.08
N TRP A 33 -2.18 -3.09 -1.05
CA TRP A 33 -2.05 -2.48 -2.36
C TRP A 33 -3.43 -2.15 -2.94
N HIS A 34 -3.47 -1.20 -3.85
CA HIS A 34 -4.64 -0.80 -4.62
C HIS A 34 -4.22 -0.25 -5.99
N GLU A 35 -5.16 -0.13 -6.91
CA GLU A 35 -4.89 0.38 -8.27
C GLU A 35 -4.72 1.91 -8.35
N HIS A 36 -4.95 2.61 -7.26
CA HIS A 36 -4.91 4.06 -7.17
C HIS A 36 -3.48 4.56 -6.87
N ILE A 37 -3.27 5.87 -7.08
CA ILE A 37 -2.07 6.56 -6.61
C ILE A 37 -2.40 7.12 -5.23
N GLU A 38 -1.49 6.92 -4.27
CA GLU A 38 -1.63 7.46 -2.93
C GLU A 38 -0.48 8.39 -2.59
N LEU A 39 -0.81 9.52 -1.99
CA LEU A 39 0.14 10.53 -1.54
C LEU A 39 -0.07 10.72 -0.04
N LEU A 40 0.96 10.41 0.75
CA LEU A 40 1.00 10.57 2.20
C LEU A 40 1.83 11.82 2.51
N HIS A 41 1.18 12.96 2.72
CA HIS A 41 1.84 14.20 3.08
C HIS A 41 1.97 14.31 4.60
N LEU A 42 3.20 14.25 5.12
CA LEU A 42 3.48 14.23 6.56
C LEU A 42 3.40 15.64 7.13
N LEU A 43 2.49 15.84 8.10
CA LEU A 43 2.31 17.08 8.85
C LEU A 43 3.19 17.10 10.09
N ALA A 44 3.36 15.93 10.75
CA ALA A 44 4.23 15.76 11.92
C ALA A 44 4.73 14.32 12.03
N GLY A 45 5.91 14.18 12.63
CA GLY A 45 6.55 12.88 12.87
C GLY A 45 7.52 12.47 11.77
N GLU A 46 8.09 11.28 11.94
CA GLU A 46 8.99 10.59 11.01
C GLU A 46 8.65 9.11 11.01
N GLY A 47 8.71 8.45 9.86
CA GLY A 47 8.42 7.03 9.74
C GLY A 47 9.22 6.35 8.62
N THR A 48 9.31 5.04 8.74
CA THR A 48 9.91 4.16 7.74
C THR A 48 8.80 3.53 6.91
N PHE A 49 8.86 3.76 5.61
CA PHE A 49 7.92 3.27 4.62
C PHE A 49 8.57 2.20 3.77
N VAL A 50 7.81 1.18 3.41
CA VAL A 50 8.20 0.19 2.41
C VAL A 50 7.24 0.32 1.24
N VAL A 51 7.75 0.68 0.07
CA VAL A 51 6.98 0.84 -1.17
C VAL A 51 7.58 -0.06 -2.24
N ASN A 52 6.86 -1.08 -2.70
CA ASN A 52 7.37 -2.10 -3.63
C ASN A 52 8.71 -2.72 -3.20
N GLY A 53 8.89 -2.96 -1.90
CA GLY A 53 10.11 -3.53 -1.35
C GLY A 53 11.28 -2.53 -1.17
N GLU A 54 11.15 -1.30 -1.65
CA GLU A 54 12.08 -0.21 -1.35
C GLU A 54 11.76 0.38 0.02
N THR A 55 12.75 0.44 0.89
CA THR A 55 12.63 1.06 2.21
C THR A 55 13.07 2.51 2.13
N VAL A 56 12.19 3.42 2.50
CA VAL A 56 12.44 4.86 2.53
C VAL A 56 12.01 5.44 3.87
N THR A 57 12.70 6.50 4.31
CA THR A 57 12.30 7.28 5.48
C THR A 57 11.74 8.60 5.01
N ALA A 58 10.65 9.04 5.65
CA ALA A 58 10.08 10.37 5.40
C ALA A 58 9.66 11.02 6.73
N ARG A 59 9.75 12.35 6.76
CA ARG A 59 9.50 13.20 7.93
C ARG A 59 8.55 14.34 7.59
N ALA A 60 8.14 15.07 8.62
CA ALA A 60 7.25 16.23 8.48
C ALA A 60 7.69 17.18 7.36
N GLY A 61 6.73 17.59 6.53
CA GLY A 61 6.91 18.39 5.33
C GLY A 61 7.18 17.60 4.05
N GLU A 62 7.59 16.35 4.14
CA GLU A 62 7.81 15.47 2.99
C GLU A 62 6.53 14.71 2.60
N THR A 63 6.50 14.18 1.38
CA THR A 63 5.38 13.38 0.88
C THR A 63 5.89 12.03 0.38
N VAL A 64 5.29 10.95 0.87
CA VAL A 64 5.52 9.62 0.30
C VAL A 64 4.50 9.39 -0.81
N ALA A 65 4.99 9.06 -2.00
CA ALA A 65 4.16 8.75 -3.15
C ALA A 65 4.17 7.25 -3.42
N VAL A 66 2.98 6.67 -3.37
CA VAL A 66 2.71 5.28 -3.72
C VAL A 66 2.06 5.26 -5.10
N ASN A 67 2.81 4.78 -6.09
CA ASN A 67 2.31 4.67 -7.44
C ASN A 67 1.24 3.56 -7.55
N SER A 68 0.37 3.66 -8.55
CA SER A 68 -0.65 2.66 -8.85
C SER A 68 -0.10 1.23 -8.76
N ASN A 69 -0.86 0.35 -8.10
CA ASN A 69 -0.54 -1.07 -7.93
C ASN A 69 0.79 -1.33 -7.20
N SER A 70 1.14 -0.48 -6.26
CA SER A 70 2.34 -0.63 -5.44
C SER A 70 1.98 -1.18 -4.07
N LEU A 71 2.60 -2.30 -3.69
CA LEU A 71 2.56 -2.80 -2.32
C LEU A 71 3.23 -1.78 -1.40
N HIS A 72 2.56 -1.43 -0.32
CA HIS A 72 3.10 -0.46 0.63
C HIS A 72 2.65 -0.69 2.06
N THR A 73 3.47 -0.22 2.97
CA THR A 73 3.27 -0.24 4.43
C THR A 73 4.13 0.84 5.06
N PHE A 74 3.82 1.24 6.28
CA PHE A 74 4.77 2.00 7.09
C PHE A 74 4.70 1.62 8.56
N GLN A 75 5.79 1.94 9.27
CA GLN A 75 5.91 1.85 10.70
C GLN A 75 6.67 3.09 11.22
N ALA A 76 6.27 3.59 12.39
CA ALA A 76 6.91 4.70 13.06
C ALA A 76 6.98 4.45 14.57
N ASP A 77 8.01 4.98 15.22
CA ASP A 77 8.19 4.87 16.68
C ASP A 77 7.17 5.74 17.44
N ALA A 78 6.80 6.87 16.87
CA ALA A 78 5.75 7.76 17.36
C ALA A 78 4.61 7.88 16.38
N GLU A 79 3.50 8.47 16.80
CA GLU A 79 2.34 8.71 15.94
C GLU A 79 2.68 9.70 14.81
N LEU A 80 2.44 9.29 13.57
CA LEU A 80 2.48 10.16 12.40
C LEU A 80 1.17 10.91 12.26
N ASP A 81 1.21 12.21 11.99
CA ASP A 81 0.08 13.01 11.54
C ASP A 81 0.26 13.32 10.06
N TYR A 82 -0.64 12.87 9.21
CA TYR A 82 -0.52 13.03 7.77
C TYR A 82 -1.86 13.16 7.05
N LEU A 83 -1.81 13.82 5.90
CA LEU A 83 -2.89 13.84 4.92
C LEU A 83 -2.66 12.73 3.90
N CYS A 84 -3.64 11.85 3.75
CA CYS A 84 -3.67 10.80 2.75
C CYS A 84 -4.58 11.24 1.61
N LEU A 85 -4.00 11.45 0.44
CA LEU A 85 -4.71 11.72 -0.80
C LEU A 85 -4.62 10.51 -1.72
N ILE A 86 -5.74 9.89 -2.02
CA ILE A 86 -5.84 8.80 -2.97
C ILE A 86 -6.51 9.32 -4.22
N VAL A 87 -5.90 9.12 -5.38
CA VAL A 87 -6.41 9.61 -6.68
C VAL A 87 -6.54 8.49 -7.69
N SER A 88 -7.58 8.55 -8.50
CA SER A 88 -7.74 7.64 -9.64
C SER A 88 -6.58 7.80 -10.63
N PRO A 89 -5.99 6.71 -11.13
CA PRO A 89 -4.98 6.76 -12.19
C PRO A 89 -5.44 7.50 -13.45
N ALA A 90 -6.75 7.55 -13.70
CA ALA A 90 -7.33 8.29 -14.79
C ALA A 90 -7.04 9.81 -14.75
N MET A 91 -6.81 10.37 -13.55
CA MET A 91 -6.41 11.78 -13.40
C MET A 91 -5.04 12.08 -14.02
N LEU A 92 -4.16 11.10 -14.19
CA LEU A 92 -2.89 11.23 -14.89
C LEU A 92 -2.97 10.92 -16.40
N ALA A 93 -4.13 10.53 -16.92
CA ALA A 93 -4.26 10.19 -18.33
C ALA A 93 -3.73 11.27 -19.29
N PRO A 94 -3.97 12.60 -19.05
CA PRO A 94 -3.41 13.65 -19.90
C PRO A 94 -1.88 13.73 -19.91
N ALA A 95 -1.22 13.21 -18.85
CA ALA A 95 0.24 13.23 -18.70
C ALA A 95 0.93 11.90 -19.10
N GLY A 96 0.17 10.92 -19.59
CA GLY A 96 0.69 9.60 -19.98
C GLY A 96 0.21 8.46 -19.07
N GLY A 97 -0.70 8.75 -18.13
CA GLY A 97 -1.35 7.73 -17.30
C GLY A 97 -0.37 6.91 -16.48
N GLY A 98 -0.54 5.58 -16.49
CA GLY A 98 0.26 4.65 -15.71
C GLY A 98 1.75 4.54 -16.10
N SER A 99 2.18 5.17 -17.22
CA SER A 99 3.60 5.25 -17.57
C SER A 99 4.35 6.32 -16.78
N VAL A 100 3.65 7.22 -16.12
CA VAL A 100 4.22 8.25 -15.23
C VAL A 100 4.42 7.65 -13.85
N LEU A 101 5.63 7.70 -13.33
CA LEU A 101 5.97 7.25 -11.98
C LEU A 101 6.50 8.42 -11.15
N LEU A 102 5.85 8.67 -10.03
CA LEU A 102 6.34 9.58 -9.01
C LEU A 102 7.50 8.94 -8.23
N ARG A 103 8.46 9.73 -7.78
CA ARG A 103 9.49 9.29 -6.82
C ARG A 103 8.83 8.88 -5.51
N SER A 104 9.32 7.82 -4.88
CA SER A 104 8.75 7.31 -3.62
C SER A 104 8.76 8.34 -2.49
N VAL A 105 9.76 9.22 -2.44
CA VAL A 105 9.80 10.35 -1.50
C VAL A 105 9.97 11.66 -2.26
N ILE A 106 9.05 12.58 -2.02
CA ILE A 106 9.08 13.95 -2.48
C ILE A 106 9.57 14.79 -1.30
N PRO A 107 10.70 15.51 -1.45
CA PRO A 107 11.24 16.32 -0.37
C PRO A 107 10.27 17.43 0.05
N ALA A 108 10.53 18.05 1.18
CA ALA A 108 9.73 19.18 1.65
C ALA A 108 9.68 20.29 0.58
N ASP A 109 8.48 20.52 0.07
CA ASP A 109 8.20 21.47 -1.00
C ASP A 109 7.01 22.36 -0.61
N ARG A 110 7.25 23.68 -0.60
CA ARG A 110 6.22 24.66 -0.22
C ARG A 110 5.00 24.62 -1.15
N ALA A 111 5.20 24.36 -2.45
CA ALA A 111 4.09 24.29 -3.40
C ALA A 111 3.23 23.03 -3.11
N VAL A 112 3.85 21.89 -2.85
CA VAL A 112 3.15 20.65 -2.46
C VAL A 112 2.37 20.88 -1.17
N HIS A 113 3.01 21.44 -0.13
CA HIS A 113 2.36 21.71 1.15
C HIS A 113 1.15 22.63 0.99
N ALA A 114 1.30 23.75 0.27
CA ALA A 114 0.21 24.70 0.03
C ALA A 114 -1.00 24.06 -0.68
N ARG A 115 -0.76 23.13 -1.63
CA ARG A 115 -1.85 22.38 -2.29
C ARG A 115 -2.58 21.45 -1.34
N PHE A 116 -1.84 20.74 -0.48
CA PHE A 116 -2.46 19.89 0.54
C PHE A 116 -3.28 20.70 1.53
N GLU A 117 -2.80 21.87 1.98
CA GLU A 117 -3.57 22.78 2.84
C GLU A 117 -4.85 23.28 2.13
N ALA A 118 -4.74 23.73 0.89
CA ALA A 118 -5.89 24.20 0.12
C ALA A 118 -6.93 23.08 -0.10
N MET A 119 -6.48 21.87 -0.43
CA MET A 119 -7.36 20.70 -0.55
C MET A 119 -8.03 20.36 0.77
N TYR A 120 -7.30 20.40 1.90
CA TYR A 120 -7.86 20.10 3.20
C TYR A 120 -8.90 21.13 3.64
N ASN A 121 -8.65 22.42 3.36
CA ASN A 121 -9.60 23.50 3.61
C ASN A 121 -10.87 23.35 2.76
N ALA A 122 -10.73 23.02 1.47
CA ALA A 122 -11.86 22.71 0.60
C ALA A 122 -12.64 21.48 1.10
N TYR A 123 -11.95 20.43 1.54
CA TYR A 123 -12.60 19.23 2.10
C TYR A 123 -13.41 19.49 3.36
N GLN A 124 -12.98 20.45 4.19
CA GLN A 124 -13.69 20.85 5.41
C GLN A 124 -14.84 21.84 5.12
N SER A 125 -14.85 22.50 3.96
CA SER A 125 -15.87 23.48 3.59
C SER A 125 -17.20 22.81 3.27
N LYS A 126 -18.28 23.52 3.59
CA LYS A 126 -19.66 23.15 3.22
C LYS A 126 -20.17 23.88 1.98
N ASP A 127 -19.32 24.70 1.34
CA ASP A 127 -19.70 25.46 0.16
C ASP A 127 -19.97 24.54 -1.03
N ALA A 128 -20.96 24.90 -1.83
CA ALA A 128 -21.32 24.12 -3.01
C ALA A 128 -20.17 23.96 -4.03
N GLY A 129 -19.25 24.94 -4.08
CA GLY A 129 -18.07 24.90 -4.93
C GLY A 129 -16.88 24.09 -4.37
N ALA A 130 -16.92 23.67 -3.09
CA ALA A 130 -15.82 22.98 -2.44
C ALA A 130 -15.33 21.71 -3.16
N PRO A 131 -16.21 20.83 -3.70
CA PRO A 131 -15.76 19.67 -4.48
C PRO A 131 -14.98 20.06 -5.74
N LEU A 132 -15.35 21.14 -6.43
CA LEU A 132 -14.64 21.64 -7.59
C LEU A 132 -13.28 22.23 -7.22
N ALA A 133 -13.22 22.99 -6.11
CA ALA A 133 -11.97 23.51 -5.57
C ALA A 133 -11.01 22.37 -5.21
N LEU A 134 -11.50 21.33 -4.52
CA LEU A 134 -10.73 20.14 -4.16
C LEU A 134 -10.14 19.45 -5.40
N LEU A 135 -10.94 19.25 -6.45
CA LEU A 135 -10.48 18.69 -7.73
C LEU A 135 -9.44 19.57 -8.42
N GLY A 136 -9.69 20.89 -8.47
CA GLY A 136 -8.76 21.85 -9.06
C GLY A 136 -7.39 21.82 -8.38
N GLU A 137 -7.36 21.84 -7.05
CA GLU A 137 -6.13 21.77 -6.27
C GLU A 137 -5.41 20.43 -6.45
N ALA A 138 -6.15 19.31 -6.55
CA ALA A 138 -5.56 18.00 -6.82
C ALA A 138 -4.90 17.96 -8.22
N TYR A 139 -5.52 18.51 -9.26
CA TYR A 139 -4.91 18.61 -10.59
C TYR A 139 -3.67 19.50 -10.60
N LEU A 140 -3.69 20.62 -9.87
CA LEU A 140 -2.52 21.49 -9.73
C LEU A 140 -1.38 20.79 -8.98
N LEU A 141 -1.69 20.04 -7.93
CA LEU A 141 -0.72 19.20 -7.24
C LEU A 141 -0.12 18.16 -8.18
N LEU A 142 -0.95 17.37 -8.87
CA LEU A 142 -0.49 16.34 -9.80
C LEU A 142 0.36 16.92 -10.93
N SER A 143 -0.03 18.09 -11.50
CA SER A 143 0.76 18.79 -12.49
C SER A 143 2.15 19.16 -11.97
N HIS A 144 2.23 19.72 -10.76
CA HIS A 144 3.50 20.06 -10.11
C HIS A 144 4.37 18.80 -9.87
N LEU A 145 3.76 17.73 -9.34
CA LEU A 145 4.47 16.47 -9.08
C LEU A 145 5.00 15.81 -10.35
N VAL A 146 4.20 15.78 -11.41
CA VAL A 146 4.62 15.23 -12.71
C VAL A 146 5.76 16.02 -13.30
N THR A 147 5.72 17.35 -13.19
CA THR A 147 6.76 18.23 -13.75
C THR A 147 8.10 18.11 -13.03
N HIS A 148 8.08 17.98 -11.69
CA HIS A 148 9.29 18.10 -10.88
C HIS A 148 9.79 16.80 -10.26
N TYR A 149 8.90 15.81 -10.09
CA TYR A 149 9.18 14.61 -9.28
C TYR A 149 8.81 13.29 -9.96
N ALA A 150 8.50 13.32 -11.27
CA ALA A 150 8.17 12.11 -12.01
C ALA A 150 9.23 11.73 -13.03
N ALA A 151 9.23 10.44 -13.38
CA ALA A 151 9.93 9.89 -14.52
C ALA A 151 8.90 9.16 -15.41
N THR A 152 9.05 9.31 -16.73
CA THR A 152 8.23 8.56 -17.69
C THR A 152 8.93 7.27 -18.06
N LEU A 153 8.22 6.15 -17.92
CA LEU A 153 8.71 4.85 -18.36
C LEU A 153 8.64 4.74 -19.89
N THR A 154 9.63 4.05 -20.46
CA THR A 154 9.49 3.58 -21.85
C THR A 154 8.36 2.54 -21.91
N PRO A 155 7.68 2.36 -23.09
CA PRO A 155 6.63 1.34 -23.23
C PRO A 155 7.08 -0.05 -22.76
N LYS A 156 8.28 -0.47 -23.12
CA LYS A 156 8.85 -1.76 -22.71
C LYS A 156 9.01 -1.86 -21.19
N ALA A 157 9.49 -0.80 -20.52
CA ALA A 157 9.65 -0.79 -19.06
C ALA A 157 8.31 -0.80 -18.36
N TYR A 158 7.31 -0.12 -18.92
CA TYR A 158 5.93 -0.15 -18.43
C TYR A 158 5.32 -1.56 -18.51
N ASP A 159 5.44 -2.23 -19.67
CA ASP A 159 4.93 -3.60 -19.84
C ASP A 159 5.58 -4.58 -18.88
N VAL A 160 6.90 -4.50 -18.69
CA VAL A 160 7.64 -5.32 -17.71
C VAL A 160 7.12 -5.08 -16.29
N ARG A 161 6.92 -3.82 -15.92
CA ARG A 161 6.37 -3.46 -14.59
C ARG A 161 4.97 -4.04 -14.39
N VAL A 162 4.08 -3.86 -15.36
CA VAL A 162 2.70 -4.39 -15.30
C VAL A 162 2.71 -5.92 -15.19
N ALA A 163 3.54 -6.60 -15.99
CA ALA A 163 3.66 -8.06 -15.94
C ALA A 163 4.16 -8.55 -14.57
N GLN A 164 5.19 -7.88 -14.02
CA GLN A 164 5.73 -8.21 -12.69
C GLN A 164 4.68 -8.03 -11.59
N MET A 165 3.96 -6.91 -11.63
CA MET A 165 2.88 -6.63 -10.70
C MET A 165 1.80 -7.71 -10.75
N LYS A 166 1.27 -8.06 -11.95
CA LYS A 166 0.26 -9.12 -12.11
C LYS A 166 0.70 -10.45 -11.51
N LYS A 167 1.99 -10.83 -11.70
CA LYS A 167 2.55 -12.05 -11.10
C LYS A 167 2.57 -11.98 -9.57
N THR A 168 3.01 -10.85 -9.01
CA THR A 168 3.07 -10.66 -7.56
C THR A 168 1.67 -10.71 -6.97
N THR A 169 0.70 -10.01 -7.57
CA THR A 169 -0.70 -10.01 -7.13
C THR A 169 -1.29 -11.41 -7.14
N ALA A 170 -1.17 -12.14 -8.25
CA ALA A 170 -1.70 -13.51 -8.33
C ALA A 170 -1.10 -14.44 -7.26
N LEU A 171 0.20 -14.26 -6.95
CA LEU A 171 0.86 -15.01 -5.88
C LEU A 171 0.32 -14.64 -4.49
N LEU A 172 0.10 -13.36 -4.24
CA LEU A 172 -0.46 -12.88 -2.98
C LEU A 172 -1.91 -13.35 -2.79
N ASP A 173 -2.73 -13.27 -3.83
CA ASP A 173 -4.11 -13.79 -3.83
C ASP A 173 -4.14 -15.28 -3.51
N TYR A 174 -3.25 -16.07 -4.12
CA TYR A 174 -3.11 -17.48 -3.80
C TYR A 174 -2.75 -17.71 -2.33
N ILE A 175 -1.77 -16.96 -1.80
CA ILE A 175 -1.36 -17.06 -0.39
C ILE A 175 -2.53 -16.71 0.54
N HIS A 176 -3.26 -15.65 0.24
CA HIS A 176 -4.43 -15.23 1.02
C HIS A 176 -5.58 -16.24 1.01
N ALA A 177 -5.79 -16.91 -0.12
CA ALA A 177 -6.81 -17.96 -0.23
C ALA A 177 -6.41 -19.26 0.48
N ASN A 178 -5.09 -19.51 0.66
CA ASN A 178 -4.56 -20.79 1.12
C ASN A 178 -3.69 -20.69 2.38
N TYR A 179 -3.67 -19.57 3.09
CA TYR A 179 -2.74 -19.35 4.22
C TYR A 179 -2.83 -20.40 5.33
N ALA A 180 -4.02 -21.00 5.55
CA ALA A 180 -4.23 -22.03 6.54
C ALA A 180 -3.67 -23.42 6.14
N SER A 181 -3.32 -23.59 4.88
CA SER A 181 -2.72 -24.82 4.34
C SER A 181 -1.19 -24.70 4.28
N PRO A 182 -0.43 -25.80 4.15
CA PRO A 182 1.00 -25.76 3.94
C PRO A 182 1.36 -25.01 2.65
N ILE A 183 2.09 -23.89 2.77
CA ILE A 183 2.61 -23.12 1.64
C ILE A 183 4.10 -23.39 1.50
N SER A 184 4.50 -23.98 0.36
CA SER A 184 5.88 -24.29 0.02
C SER A 184 6.38 -23.41 -1.10
N ALA A 185 7.51 -22.73 -0.89
CA ALA A 185 8.18 -21.94 -1.94
C ALA A 185 8.51 -22.81 -3.18
N ALA A 186 8.93 -24.06 -2.96
CA ALA A 186 9.20 -25.01 -4.03
C ALA A 186 7.96 -25.34 -4.86
N ALA A 187 6.80 -25.56 -4.21
CA ALA A 187 5.53 -25.83 -4.89
C ALA A 187 5.06 -24.62 -5.71
N LEU A 188 5.13 -23.42 -5.13
CA LEU A 188 4.78 -22.16 -5.81
C LEU A 188 5.69 -21.87 -6.99
N ALA A 189 6.99 -22.09 -6.84
CA ALA A 189 7.98 -21.93 -7.91
C ALA A 189 7.71 -22.90 -9.08
N LYS A 190 7.43 -24.17 -8.77
CA LYS A 190 7.04 -25.19 -9.75
C LYS A 190 5.78 -24.79 -10.51
N ALA A 191 4.74 -24.34 -9.81
CA ALA A 191 3.49 -23.87 -10.41
C ALA A 191 3.68 -22.64 -11.30
N SER A 192 4.67 -21.80 -10.99
CA SER A 192 5.01 -20.59 -11.75
C SER A 192 6.08 -20.81 -12.82
N TYR A 193 6.55 -22.04 -13.03
CA TYR A 193 7.61 -22.39 -13.98
C TYR A 193 8.92 -21.62 -13.79
N ILE A 194 9.29 -21.34 -12.54
CA ILE A 194 10.54 -20.64 -12.17
C ILE A 194 11.29 -21.42 -11.08
N SER A 195 12.56 -21.07 -10.85
CA SER A 195 13.31 -21.66 -9.73
C SER A 195 12.84 -21.08 -8.40
N GLU A 196 12.94 -21.87 -7.32
CA GLU A 196 12.62 -21.44 -5.96
C GLU A 196 13.42 -20.19 -5.54
N SER A 197 14.70 -20.16 -5.85
CA SER A 197 15.57 -19.01 -5.58
C SER A 197 15.11 -17.75 -6.31
N HIS A 198 14.60 -17.89 -7.54
CA HIS A 198 14.04 -16.76 -8.29
C HIS A 198 12.73 -16.28 -7.65
N LEU A 199 11.83 -17.21 -7.29
CA LEU A 199 10.58 -16.88 -6.59
C LEU A 199 10.87 -16.10 -5.30
N CYS A 200 11.74 -16.65 -4.43
CA CYS A 200 12.04 -16.04 -3.13
C CYS A 200 12.66 -14.63 -3.28
N ARG A 201 13.55 -14.44 -4.25
CA ARG A 201 14.15 -13.11 -4.50
C ARG A 201 13.13 -12.12 -5.05
N SER A 202 12.34 -12.52 -6.06
CA SER A 202 11.34 -11.64 -6.66
C SER A 202 10.23 -11.29 -5.68
N PHE A 203 9.78 -12.26 -4.86
CA PHE A 203 8.82 -12.02 -3.79
C PHE A 203 9.37 -11.03 -2.76
N LYS A 204 10.58 -11.27 -2.23
CA LYS A 204 11.21 -10.36 -1.26
C LYS A 204 11.40 -8.96 -1.86
N SER A 205 11.80 -8.86 -3.13
CA SER A 205 11.95 -7.57 -3.82
C SER A 205 10.64 -6.82 -3.97
N ALA A 206 9.52 -7.52 -4.21
CA ALA A 206 8.22 -6.89 -4.42
C ALA A 206 7.50 -6.56 -3.09
N VAL A 207 7.62 -7.45 -2.08
CA VAL A 207 6.85 -7.39 -0.82
C VAL A 207 7.67 -6.77 0.33
N GLY A 208 9.01 -6.68 0.18
CA GLY A 208 9.90 -6.16 1.20
C GLY A 208 10.31 -7.18 2.27
N MET A 209 9.71 -8.38 2.29
CA MET A 209 10.02 -9.42 3.27
C MET A 209 10.03 -10.83 2.64
N PRO A 210 10.71 -11.82 3.27
CA PRO A 210 10.69 -13.20 2.81
C PRO A 210 9.29 -13.81 2.81
N LEU A 211 9.02 -14.72 1.86
CA LEU A 211 7.73 -15.42 1.72
C LEU A 211 7.26 -16.08 3.03
N THR A 212 8.13 -16.81 3.72
CA THR A 212 7.79 -17.50 4.98
C THR A 212 7.39 -16.50 6.07
N GLN A 213 8.12 -15.38 6.17
CA GLN A 213 7.80 -14.32 7.12
C GLN A 213 6.44 -13.68 6.82
N TYR A 214 6.15 -13.46 5.54
CA TYR A 214 4.87 -12.93 5.09
C TYR A 214 3.70 -13.85 5.45
N VAL A 215 3.82 -15.16 5.14
CA VAL A 215 2.79 -16.16 5.46
C VAL A 215 2.56 -16.23 6.97
N ASN A 216 3.62 -16.26 7.78
CA ASN A 216 3.50 -16.29 9.23
C ASN A 216 2.81 -15.02 9.76
N ARG A 217 3.19 -13.84 9.28
CA ARG A 217 2.54 -12.58 9.64
C ARG A 217 1.05 -12.61 9.33
N LEU A 218 0.67 -13.04 8.12
CA LEU A 218 -0.73 -13.18 7.72
C LEU A 218 -1.51 -14.12 8.65
N ARG A 219 -0.92 -15.28 9.01
CA ARG A 219 -1.51 -16.23 9.97
C ARG A 219 -1.72 -15.59 11.34
N MET A 220 -0.73 -14.85 11.86
CA MET A 220 -0.85 -14.16 13.15
C MET A 220 -1.92 -13.07 13.13
N GLU A 221 -2.01 -12.32 12.04
CA GLU A 221 -3.06 -11.31 11.86
C GLU A 221 -4.45 -11.94 11.86
N LYS A 222 -4.64 -13.08 11.16
CA LYS A 222 -5.91 -13.84 11.17
C LYS A 222 -6.20 -14.44 12.54
N ALA A 223 -5.20 -14.99 13.21
CA ALA A 223 -5.33 -15.52 14.56
C ALA A 223 -5.77 -14.43 15.56
N ALA A 224 -5.16 -13.25 15.51
CA ALA A 224 -5.51 -12.12 16.37
C ALA A 224 -6.98 -11.65 16.16
N VAL A 225 -7.52 -11.77 14.94
CA VAL A 225 -8.93 -11.50 14.65
C VAL A 225 -9.83 -12.57 15.28
N LEU A 226 -9.49 -13.84 15.14
CA LEU A 226 -10.26 -14.95 15.73
C LEU A 226 -10.28 -14.87 17.25
N LEU A 227 -9.11 -14.72 17.90
CA LEU A 227 -8.98 -14.58 19.36
C LEU A 227 -9.75 -13.41 19.95
N ARG A 228 -9.96 -12.34 19.19
CA ARG A 228 -10.74 -11.18 19.65
C ARG A 228 -12.25 -11.31 19.46
N ASN A 229 -12.67 -12.14 18.50
CA ASN A 229 -14.08 -12.20 18.07
C ASN A 229 -14.75 -13.54 18.38
N THR A 230 -14.03 -14.52 18.93
CA THR A 230 -14.55 -15.84 19.29
C THR A 230 -14.03 -16.27 20.66
N ASP A 231 -14.70 -17.24 21.27
CA ASP A 231 -14.27 -17.89 22.52
C ASP A 231 -13.51 -19.20 22.24
N GLU A 232 -12.91 -19.35 21.06
CA GLU A 232 -12.15 -20.55 20.70
C GLU A 232 -10.84 -20.64 21.48
N ASP A 233 -10.46 -21.88 21.83
CA ASP A 233 -9.17 -22.16 22.46
C ASP A 233 -8.01 -21.72 21.57
N ILE A 234 -6.94 -21.19 22.18
CA ILE A 234 -5.71 -20.77 21.48
C ILE A 234 -5.18 -21.88 20.57
N SER A 235 -5.23 -23.14 21.03
CA SER A 235 -4.80 -24.29 20.22
C SER A 235 -5.68 -24.57 19.01
N ALA A 236 -7.00 -24.30 19.11
CA ALA A 236 -7.92 -24.40 17.99
C ALA A 236 -7.67 -23.27 16.97
N VAL A 237 -7.49 -22.04 17.46
CA VAL A 237 -7.14 -20.89 16.62
C VAL A 237 -5.80 -21.10 15.91
N ALA A 238 -4.76 -21.59 16.60
CA ALA A 238 -3.46 -21.89 15.98
C ALA A 238 -3.61 -22.87 14.81
N ARG A 239 -4.34 -23.97 15.01
CA ARG A 239 -4.62 -24.97 13.95
C ARG A 239 -5.45 -24.37 12.81
N SER A 240 -6.46 -23.57 13.10
CA SER A 240 -7.33 -22.98 12.08
C SER A 240 -6.58 -22.01 11.15
N VAL A 241 -5.49 -21.42 11.62
CA VAL A 241 -4.62 -20.57 10.78
C VAL A 241 -3.42 -21.33 10.19
N GLY A 242 -3.36 -22.65 10.32
CA GLY A 242 -2.35 -23.52 9.70
C GLY A 242 -1.06 -23.66 10.50
N ILE A 243 -1.10 -23.49 11.83
CA ILE A 243 0.04 -23.73 12.73
C ILE A 243 -0.34 -24.84 13.72
N GLU A 244 0.29 -26.00 13.56
CA GLU A 244 0.01 -27.16 14.41
C GLU A 244 0.81 -27.16 15.72
N ASP A 245 2.02 -26.61 15.69
CA ASP A 245 2.90 -26.50 16.86
C ASP A 245 2.57 -25.24 17.67
N LEU A 246 1.96 -25.42 18.84
CA LEU A 246 1.56 -24.33 19.71
C LEU A 246 2.76 -23.53 20.22
N GLY A 247 3.91 -24.18 20.51
CA GLY A 247 5.12 -23.51 20.92
C GLY A 247 5.72 -22.63 19.79
N TYR A 248 5.52 -23.03 18.55
CA TYR A 248 5.86 -22.17 17.40
C TYR A 248 4.89 -21.01 17.26
N PHE A 249 3.59 -21.25 17.44
CA PHE A 249 2.57 -20.20 17.45
C PHE A 249 2.88 -19.12 18.50
N ASP A 250 3.18 -19.50 19.75
CA ASP A 250 3.50 -18.57 20.83
C ASP A 250 4.75 -17.71 20.55
N ARG A 251 5.74 -18.27 19.84
CA ARG A 251 6.94 -17.50 19.43
C ARG A 251 6.68 -16.51 18.32
N LEU A 252 5.64 -16.73 17.51
CA LEU A 252 5.27 -15.84 16.39
C LEU A 252 4.29 -14.76 16.82
N PHE A 253 3.42 -15.06 17.79
CA PHE A 253 2.39 -14.16 18.31
C PHE A 253 2.95 -13.16 19.31
#